data_bfea5067b972c67c4733c1404f3b8dc2
#
_entry.id   bfea5067b972c67c4733c1404f3b8dc2
#
_cell.length_a   1.000
_cell.length_b   1.000
_cell.length_c   1.000
_cell.angle_alpha   90.00
_cell.angle_beta   90.00
_cell.angle_gamma   90.00
#
_symmetry.space_group_name_H-M   'P 1'
#
loop_
_entity.id
_entity.type
_entity.pdbx_description
1 polymer ?
#
loop_
_entity_poly.entity_id
_entity_poly.type
_entity_poly.pdbx_seq_one_letter_code
_entity_poly.pdbx_strand_id
1 'polypeptide(L)'
;PAVSIRRLIDNKGNLKAKYAEMVLHQMWCVANLRIRSVEVQGDSAAIRFHQPESRIQFEHPWPRPMVTTDGHNSAFYLTNARELQDVPGEWYHDIDARKVYYYPREGEKMQEAEVIVPAVETLVRVEGTLDRPVCHIRFEKITFSYTTWMRPSEKGHIPLQAGMYLTDGYRIDPKMQRDYLNHPLDNQGWLGRPAAAVRVAAAKQIDFERCRFEHLGSTGLDYEEAVQGGVVRGCLFRDIAGNGLLVGSFSPAAHETHLPYDPADRREVCTQQHINNCYFTEIGNEDWGCLAIAAGYVGDVNIEHNEISEVPYSGISLGWGWTQTVNCMRNNRVHANLIHHYAKHMYDVAGIYTLGSQPKSYVTENCVHSIYKPGYVHDPNHWFYLYTDEGSSFITVRDNWTEGEKYLQNANGPGNVWENNGPKVDSVIRERAGLEAGYKDLLNIQ
;
A
#
# COMPACT_ATOMS: atom_id res chain seq x y z
N PRO A 1 -27.45 0.11 0.01
CA PRO A 1 -26.81 0.00 -1.33
C PRO A 1 -27.78 0.36 -2.47
N ALA A 2 -29.00 -0.20 -2.51
CA ALA A 2 -29.95 0.06 -3.60
C ALA A 2 -30.33 1.55 -3.77
N VAL A 3 -30.40 2.31 -2.69
CA VAL A 3 -30.74 3.75 -2.73
C VAL A 3 -29.64 4.54 -3.42
N SER A 4 -28.38 4.32 -3.06
CA SER A 4 -27.24 5.04 -3.65
C SER A 4 -27.06 4.70 -5.13
N ILE A 5 -27.23 3.43 -5.52
CA ILE A 5 -27.17 2.99 -6.92
C ILE A 5 -28.26 3.65 -7.76
N ARG A 6 -29.50 3.79 -7.23
CA ARG A 6 -30.60 4.46 -7.93
C ARG A 6 -30.31 5.95 -8.21
N ARG A 7 -29.47 6.61 -7.42
CA ARG A 7 -29.04 7.98 -7.66
C ARG A 7 -28.20 8.15 -8.92
N LEU A 8 -27.53 7.09 -9.38
CA LEU A 8 -26.67 7.12 -10.56
C LEU A 8 -27.44 7.04 -11.88
N ILE A 9 -28.73 6.71 -11.87
CA ILE A 9 -29.56 6.51 -13.08
C ILE A 9 -30.64 7.56 -13.21
N ASP A 10 -31.07 7.80 -14.44
CA ASP A 10 -32.23 8.65 -14.74
C ASP A 10 -33.59 7.89 -14.60
N ASN A 11 -34.70 8.57 -14.82
CA ASN A 11 -36.04 7.98 -14.75
C ASN A 11 -36.30 6.90 -15.81
N LYS A 12 -35.44 6.77 -16.81
CA LYS A 12 -35.50 5.77 -17.87
C LYS A 12 -34.58 4.59 -17.60
N GLY A 13 -33.83 4.63 -16.49
CA GLY A 13 -32.87 3.60 -16.10
C GLY A 13 -31.49 3.75 -16.75
N ASN A 14 -31.20 4.85 -17.47
CA ASN A 14 -29.88 5.06 -18.05
C ASN A 14 -28.91 5.63 -17.00
N LEU A 15 -27.64 5.22 -17.07
CA LEU A 15 -26.58 5.81 -16.25
C LEU A 15 -26.39 7.29 -16.61
N LYS A 16 -26.67 8.20 -15.69
CA LYS A 16 -26.45 9.64 -15.84
C LYS A 16 -25.12 10.10 -15.25
N ALA A 17 -24.62 9.37 -14.24
CA ALA A 17 -23.32 9.62 -13.61
C ALA A 17 -22.20 8.94 -14.44
N LYS A 18 -21.81 9.56 -15.55
CA LYS A 18 -20.88 9.02 -16.57
C LYS A 18 -19.54 8.55 -16.01
N TYR A 19 -19.04 9.20 -14.97
CA TYR A 19 -17.73 8.95 -14.37
C TYR A 19 -17.81 8.23 -13.04
N ALA A 20 -18.98 7.71 -12.66
CA ALA A 20 -19.16 7.01 -11.41
C ALA A 20 -18.23 5.79 -11.32
N GLU A 21 -17.71 5.56 -10.15
CA GLU A 21 -16.82 4.47 -9.81
C GLU A 21 -17.36 3.69 -8.62
N MET A 22 -17.01 2.40 -8.57
CA MET A 22 -17.22 1.54 -7.42
C MET A 22 -15.87 1.17 -6.85
N VAL A 23 -15.67 1.47 -5.57
CA VAL A 23 -14.54 0.97 -4.81
C VAL A 23 -15.00 -0.29 -4.09
N LEU A 24 -14.45 -1.42 -4.53
CA LEU A 24 -14.82 -2.75 -4.07
C LEU A 24 -13.79 -3.26 -3.06
N HIS A 25 -14.23 -3.49 -1.84
CA HIS A 25 -13.40 -4.00 -0.77
C HIS A 25 -13.07 -5.48 -0.99
N GLN A 26 -11.84 -5.85 -0.77
CA GLN A 26 -11.35 -7.22 -0.85
C GLN A 26 -10.65 -7.59 0.47
N MET A 27 -9.75 -8.55 0.47
CA MET A 27 -9.10 -8.96 1.72
C MET A 27 -8.09 -7.91 2.22
N TRP A 28 -7.08 -7.64 1.43
CA TRP A 28 -5.95 -6.76 1.77
C TRP A 28 -5.82 -5.54 0.86
N CYS A 29 -6.80 -5.30 0.00
CA CYS A 29 -6.81 -4.16 -0.92
C CYS A 29 -8.22 -3.80 -1.37
N VAL A 30 -8.35 -2.69 -2.07
CA VAL A 30 -9.58 -2.23 -2.70
C VAL A 30 -9.38 -2.11 -4.21
N ALA A 31 -10.38 -2.57 -5.00
CA ALA A 31 -10.37 -2.38 -6.45
C ALA A 31 -11.24 -1.17 -6.82
N ASN A 32 -10.71 -0.30 -7.68
CA ASN A 32 -11.47 0.82 -8.24
C ASN A 32 -11.94 0.47 -9.66
N LEU A 33 -13.26 0.39 -9.84
CA LEU A 33 -13.93 -0.06 -11.04
C LEU A 33 -14.83 1.05 -11.60
N ARG A 34 -14.54 1.52 -12.81
CA ARG A 34 -15.37 2.52 -13.49
C ARG A 34 -16.68 1.89 -13.97
N ILE A 35 -17.82 2.49 -13.59
CA ILE A 35 -19.16 1.96 -13.91
C ILE A 35 -19.51 2.28 -15.36
N ARG A 36 -19.81 1.25 -16.14
CA ARG A 36 -20.25 1.39 -17.53
C ARG A 36 -21.76 1.43 -17.68
N SER A 37 -22.49 0.61 -16.94
CA SER A 37 -23.94 0.57 -16.93
C SER A 37 -24.51 0.03 -15.64
N VAL A 38 -25.72 0.42 -15.32
CA VAL A 38 -26.51 -0.06 -14.19
C VAL A 38 -27.88 -0.46 -14.68
N GLU A 39 -28.33 -1.66 -14.34
CA GLU A 39 -29.68 -2.16 -14.61
C GLU A 39 -30.33 -2.53 -13.27
N VAL A 40 -31.37 -1.82 -12.87
CA VAL A 40 -32.07 -2.06 -11.60
C VAL A 40 -33.27 -2.97 -11.84
N GLN A 41 -33.37 -4.08 -11.10
CA GLN A 41 -34.48 -5.03 -11.15
C GLN A 41 -34.99 -5.28 -9.73
N GLY A 42 -36.11 -4.64 -9.36
CA GLY A 42 -36.64 -4.69 -8.01
C GLY A 42 -35.64 -4.14 -6.97
N ASP A 43 -35.20 -4.99 -6.05
CA ASP A 43 -34.24 -4.66 -5.00
C ASP A 43 -32.78 -5.00 -5.38
N SER A 44 -32.58 -5.52 -6.57
CA SER A 44 -31.26 -5.90 -7.11
C SER A 44 -30.82 -4.93 -8.20
N ALA A 45 -29.50 -4.84 -8.40
CA ALA A 45 -28.92 -4.10 -9.52
C ALA A 45 -27.78 -4.90 -10.15
N ALA A 46 -27.79 -4.99 -11.48
CA ALA A 46 -26.66 -5.49 -12.25
C ALA A 46 -25.79 -4.32 -12.67
N ILE A 47 -24.55 -4.31 -12.20
CA ILE A 47 -23.56 -3.28 -12.51
C ILE A 47 -22.52 -3.89 -13.45
N ARG A 48 -22.23 -3.19 -14.54
CA ARG A 48 -21.17 -3.57 -15.48
C ARG A 48 -20.09 -2.50 -15.48
N PHE A 49 -18.85 -2.93 -15.54
CA PHE A 49 -17.70 -2.06 -15.49
C PHE A 49 -17.03 -1.91 -16.86
N HIS A 50 -16.20 -0.90 -17.01
CA HIS A 50 -15.38 -0.70 -18.18
C HIS A 50 -14.27 -1.76 -18.31
N GLN A 51 -13.65 -1.81 -19.47
CA GLN A 51 -12.45 -2.61 -19.73
C GLN A 51 -11.21 -1.70 -19.73
N PRO A 52 -10.03 -2.21 -19.35
CA PRO A 52 -9.72 -3.63 -19.08
C PRO A 52 -9.99 -4.07 -17.64
N GLU A 53 -10.29 -3.15 -16.72
CA GLU A 53 -10.40 -3.42 -15.27
C GLU A 53 -11.43 -4.50 -14.93
N SER A 54 -12.57 -4.53 -15.64
CA SER A 54 -13.60 -5.56 -15.41
C SER A 54 -13.06 -6.96 -15.65
N ARG A 55 -12.36 -7.18 -16.77
CA ARG A 55 -11.76 -8.47 -17.08
C ARG A 55 -10.69 -8.85 -16.06
N ILE A 56 -9.77 -7.94 -15.76
CA ILE A 56 -8.69 -8.19 -14.82
C ILE A 56 -9.26 -8.57 -13.44
N GLN A 57 -10.22 -7.81 -12.93
CA GLN A 57 -10.82 -8.04 -11.60
C GLN A 57 -11.50 -9.40 -11.47
N PHE A 58 -12.22 -9.85 -12.50
CA PHE A 58 -13.05 -11.03 -12.40
C PHE A 58 -12.43 -12.29 -13.01
N GLU A 59 -11.34 -12.17 -13.75
CA GLU A 59 -10.55 -13.31 -14.24
C GLU A 59 -9.34 -13.60 -13.33
N HIS A 60 -8.84 -12.62 -12.56
CA HIS A 60 -7.72 -12.80 -11.65
C HIS A 60 -8.18 -13.55 -10.39
N PRO A 61 -7.45 -14.59 -9.94
CA PRO A 61 -7.85 -15.41 -8.79
C PRO A 61 -7.69 -14.71 -7.44
N TRP A 62 -6.69 -13.83 -7.27
CA TRP A 62 -6.35 -13.15 -6.02
C TRP A 62 -5.82 -11.73 -6.22
N PRO A 63 -6.22 -10.76 -5.40
CA PRO A 63 -7.37 -10.78 -4.49
C PRO A 63 -8.69 -10.73 -5.26
N ARG A 64 -9.74 -11.23 -4.66
CA ARG A 64 -11.08 -11.23 -5.26
C ARG A 64 -12.15 -10.77 -4.27
N PRO A 65 -13.29 -10.26 -4.73
CA PRO A 65 -14.40 -10.00 -3.85
C PRO A 65 -14.94 -11.29 -3.25
N MET A 66 -15.26 -11.24 -1.97
CA MET A 66 -15.88 -12.35 -1.27
C MET A 66 -17.40 -12.32 -1.49
N VAL A 67 -17.96 -13.45 -1.91
CA VAL A 67 -19.39 -13.64 -2.09
C VAL A 67 -19.79 -14.89 -1.34
N THR A 68 -20.59 -14.74 -0.30
CA THR A 68 -21.01 -15.81 0.59
C THR A 68 -22.52 -15.85 0.73
N THR A 69 -23.05 -16.98 1.17
CA THR A 69 -24.50 -17.18 1.40
C THR A 69 -24.93 -16.73 2.78
N ASP A 70 -24.00 -16.50 3.70
CA ASP A 70 -24.25 -16.09 5.09
C ASP A 70 -24.30 -14.57 5.31
N GLY A 71 -24.12 -13.79 4.22
CA GLY A 71 -24.20 -12.34 4.26
C GLY A 71 -22.86 -11.62 4.51
N HIS A 72 -21.77 -12.34 4.73
CA HIS A 72 -20.43 -11.79 4.87
C HIS A 72 -19.80 -11.51 3.50
N ASN A 73 -20.42 -10.62 2.73
CA ASN A 73 -19.95 -10.24 1.41
C ASN A 73 -18.99 -9.06 1.47
N SER A 74 -18.18 -8.92 0.45
CA SER A 74 -17.33 -7.73 0.28
C SER A 74 -18.16 -6.47 0.32
N ALA A 75 -17.72 -5.52 1.15
CA ALA A 75 -18.27 -4.18 1.17
C ALA A 75 -17.87 -3.41 -0.09
N PHE A 76 -18.60 -2.35 -0.40
CA PHE A 76 -18.25 -1.42 -1.46
C PHE A 76 -18.81 -0.03 -1.15
N TYR A 77 -18.23 0.98 -1.78
CA TYR A 77 -18.83 2.30 -1.87
C TYR A 77 -18.78 2.85 -3.29
N LEU A 78 -19.59 3.88 -3.56
CA LEU A 78 -19.67 4.54 -4.85
C LEU A 78 -19.06 5.94 -4.72
N THR A 79 -18.32 6.34 -5.73
CA THR A 79 -17.62 7.62 -5.76
C THR A 79 -17.66 8.25 -7.16
N ASN A 80 -17.07 9.42 -7.30
CA ASN A 80 -16.90 10.14 -8.55
C ASN A 80 -18.22 10.41 -9.30
N ALA A 81 -19.25 10.78 -8.54
CA ALA A 81 -20.56 11.17 -9.10
C ALA A 81 -21.13 12.34 -8.31
N ARG A 82 -21.55 13.40 -9.03
CA ARG A 82 -22.16 14.58 -8.42
C ARG A 82 -23.43 14.25 -7.64
N GLU A 83 -24.15 13.26 -8.10
CA GLU A 83 -25.38 12.75 -7.50
C GLU A 83 -25.20 12.17 -6.09
N LEU A 84 -23.97 11.86 -5.73
CA LEU A 84 -23.62 11.32 -4.41
C LEU A 84 -23.14 12.40 -3.44
N GLN A 85 -22.93 13.63 -3.91
CA GLN A 85 -22.45 14.75 -3.11
C GLN A 85 -23.56 15.24 -2.18
N ASP A 86 -23.59 14.75 -0.94
CA ASP A 86 -24.64 15.00 0.04
C ASP A 86 -24.15 15.32 1.46
N VAL A 87 -22.83 15.28 1.69
CA VAL A 87 -22.20 15.59 2.98
C VAL A 87 -21.25 16.80 2.84
N PRO A 88 -21.26 17.76 3.77
CA PRO A 88 -20.30 18.87 3.75
C PRO A 88 -18.84 18.39 3.73
N GLY A 89 -18.04 19.00 2.85
CA GLY A 89 -16.64 18.62 2.61
C GLY A 89 -16.45 17.74 1.38
N GLU A 90 -17.52 17.20 0.81
CA GLU A 90 -17.44 16.44 -0.44
C GLU A 90 -17.24 17.34 -1.64
N TRP A 91 -16.56 16.81 -2.64
CA TRP A 91 -16.32 17.51 -3.89
C TRP A 91 -16.48 16.59 -5.10
N TYR A 92 -16.72 17.18 -6.25
CA TYR A 92 -16.83 16.48 -7.52
C TYR A 92 -16.15 17.27 -8.63
N HIS A 93 -15.28 16.62 -9.41
CA HIS A 93 -14.69 17.20 -10.61
C HIS A 93 -15.50 16.84 -11.85
N ASP A 94 -16.23 17.79 -12.38
CA ASP A 94 -16.92 17.66 -13.67
C ASP A 94 -15.91 17.91 -14.79
N ILE A 95 -15.40 16.83 -15.36
CA ILE A 95 -14.39 16.86 -16.42
C ILE A 95 -14.95 17.50 -17.69
N ASP A 96 -16.19 17.20 -18.04
CA ASP A 96 -16.84 17.72 -19.26
C ASP A 96 -17.07 19.23 -19.14
N ALA A 97 -17.57 19.71 -18.00
CA ALA A 97 -17.78 21.12 -17.73
C ALA A 97 -16.50 21.86 -17.29
N ARG A 98 -15.41 21.17 -16.99
CA ARG A 98 -14.16 21.71 -16.43
C ARG A 98 -14.41 22.53 -15.16
N LYS A 99 -15.19 21.96 -14.24
CA LYS A 99 -15.59 22.62 -12.98
C LYS A 99 -15.40 21.66 -11.82
N VAL A 100 -15.00 22.21 -10.69
CA VAL A 100 -15.03 21.52 -9.40
C VAL A 100 -16.24 22.02 -8.63
N TYR A 101 -17.07 21.10 -8.16
CA TYR A 101 -18.19 21.36 -7.26
C TYR A 101 -17.77 20.92 -5.87
N TYR A 102 -17.97 21.79 -4.91
CA TYR A 102 -17.65 21.54 -3.51
C TYR A 102 -18.87 21.82 -2.64
N TYR A 103 -19.12 20.95 -1.66
CA TYR A 103 -20.15 21.19 -0.65
C TYR A 103 -19.46 21.77 0.60
N PRO A 104 -19.57 23.08 0.85
CA PRO A 104 -18.84 23.73 1.93
C PRO A 104 -19.20 23.17 3.30
N ARG A 105 -18.22 23.06 4.18
CA ARG A 105 -18.44 22.79 5.61
C ARG A 105 -18.98 24.03 6.29
N GLU A 106 -19.62 23.84 7.46
CA GLU A 106 -20.12 24.95 8.26
C GLU A 106 -18.97 25.91 8.64
N GLY A 107 -19.18 27.21 8.39
CA GLY A 107 -18.20 28.26 8.68
C GLY A 107 -17.16 28.51 7.59
N GLU A 108 -17.06 27.69 6.54
CA GLU A 108 -16.17 27.94 5.41
C GLU A 108 -16.68 29.09 4.53
N LYS A 109 -15.79 30.02 4.20
CA LYS A 109 -16.08 31.14 3.30
C LYS A 109 -15.38 30.88 1.96
N MET A 110 -16.14 30.47 0.96
CA MET A 110 -15.59 30.07 -0.35
C MET A 110 -14.82 31.18 -1.07
N GLN A 111 -15.12 32.47 -0.78
CA GLN A 111 -14.40 33.61 -1.34
C GLN A 111 -13.00 33.78 -0.76
N GLU A 112 -12.73 33.16 0.40
CA GLU A 112 -11.45 33.21 1.11
C GLU A 112 -10.72 31.87 1.01
N ALA A 113 -11.35 30.84 0.42
CA ALA A 113 -10.80 29.50 0.34
C ALA A 113 -9.66 29.42 -0.67
N GLU A 114 -8.55 28.86 -0.27
CA GLU A 114 -7.48 28.45 -1.17
C GLU A 114 -7.79 27.06 -1.73
N VAL A 115 -7.79 26.92 -3.06
CA VAL A 115 -8.07 25.67 -3.75
C VAL A 115 -6.87 25.29 -4.60
N ILE A 116 -6.27 24.14 -4.31
CA ILE A 116 -5.13 23.61 -5.06
C ILE A 116 -5.60 22.38 -5.85
N VAL A 117 -5.41 22.42 -7.17
CA VAL A 117 -5.70 21.30 -8.06
C VAL A 117 -4.37 20.73 -8.59
N PRO A 118 -3.95 19.55 -8.15
CA PRO A 118 -2.72 18.95 -8.62
C PRO A 118 -2.77 18.63 -10.12
N ALA A 119 -1.64 18.81 -10.82
CA ALA A 119 -1.56 18.60 -12.26
C ALA A 119 -0.48 17.57 -12.68
N VAL A 120 0.35 17.13 -11.74
CA VAL A 120 1.45 16.18 -12.02
C VAL A 120 1.41 15.01 -11.05
N GLU A 121 1.84 13.86 -11.52
CA GLU A 121 1.94 12.64 -10.71
C GLU A 121 3.29 12.54 -9.98
N THR A 122 4.35 13.09 -10.58
CA THR A 122 5.72 13.03 -10.04
C THR A 122 6.36 14.42 -10.06
N LEU A 123 6.84 14.87 -8.91
CA LEU A 123 7.50 16.18 -8.74
C LEU A 123 8.99 16.09 -9.04
N VAL A 124 9.64 15.01 -8.62
CA VAL A 124 11.08 14.83 -8.76
C VAL A 124 11.40 13.43 -9.26
N ARG A 125 12.29 13.35 -10.25
CA ARG A 125 12.90 12.11 -10.72
C ARG A 125 14.42 12.20 -10.58
N VAL A 126 15.01 11.20 -9.92
CA VAL A 126 16.46 11.01 -9.81
C VAL A 126 16.75 9.69 -10.51
N GLU A 127 17.11 9.75 -11.78
CA GLU A 127 17.22 8.57 -12.65
C GLU A 127 18.59 8.50 -13.31
N GLY A 128 19.35 7.47 -13.01
CA GLY A 128 20.62 7.14 -13.67
C GLY A 128 20.51 5.90 -14.55
N THR A 129 21.63 5.23 -14.72
CA THR A 129 21.73 3.88 -15.29
C THR A 129 22.65 3.03 -14.42
N LEU A 130 22.63 1.71 -14.58
CA LEU A 130 23.53 0.82 -13.82
C LEU A 130 25.00 1.21 -13.95
N ASP A 131 25.42 1.68 -15.14
CA ASP A 131 26.80 2.06 -15.41
C ASP A 131 27.10 3.53 -15.09
N ARG A 132 26.06 4.37 -14.99
CA ARG A 132 26.17 5.80 -14.68
C ARG A 132 25.09 6.18 -13.66
N PRO A 133 25.17 5.68 -12.43
CA PRO A 133 24.21 6.02 -11.40
C PRO A 133 24.32 7.51 -11.04
N VAL A 134 23.18 8.09 -10.69
CA VAL A 134 23.16 9.40 -10.03
C VAL A 134 23.67 9.23 -8.60
N CYS A 135 24.57 10.09 -8.14
CA CYS A 135 25.20 9.87 -6.84
C CYS A 135 25.20 11.12 -5.96
N HIS A 136 25.16 10.91 -4.64
CA HIS A 136 25.44 11.92 -3.62
C HIS A 136 24.53 13.16 -3.69
N ILE A 137 23.22 12.94 -3.75
CA ILE A 137 22.22 14.01 -3.65
C ILE A 137 21.55 13.93 -2.29
N ARG A 138 21.44 15.07 -1.62
CA ARG A 138 20.71 15.20 -0.36
C ARG A 138 19.63 16.26 -0.50
N PHE A 139 18.42 15.86 -0.16
CA PHE A 139 17.28 16.74 0.03
C PHE A 139 17.12 17.00 1.53
N GLU A 140 17.08 18.24 1.94
CA GLU A 140 16.97 18.58 3.34
C GLU A 140 15.92 19.67 3.57
N LYS A 141 14.96 19.41 4.48
CA LYS A 141 13.91 20.34 4.88
C LYS A 141 13.04 20.85 3.71
N ILE A 142 12.79 19.97 2.74
CA ILE A 142 11.94 20.25 1.59
C ILE A 142 10.57 19.62 1.80
N THR A 143 9.51 20.35 1.46
CA THR A 143 8.15 19.81 1.39
C THR A 143 7.83 19.44 -0.04
N PHE A 144 7.49 18.16 -0.28
CA PHE A 144 6.94 17.63 -1.52
C PHE A 144 5.44 17.49 -1.34
N SER A 145 4.64 18.23 -2.11
CA SER A 145 3.20 18.25 -1.92
C SER A 145 2.42 18.46 -3.21
N TYR A 146 1.14 18.08 -3.16
CA TYR A 146 0.14 18.30 -4.21
C TYR A 146 0.46 17.58 -5.51
N THR A 147 0.42 16.24 -5.46
CA THR A 147 0.41 15.41 -6.66
C THR A 147 -0.96 14.81 -6.92
N THR A 148 -1.19 14.33 -8.12
CA THR A 148 -2.38 13.55 -8.50
C THR A 148 -1.98 12.15 -8.93
N TRP A 149 -2.96 11.29 -9.15
CA TRP A 149 -2.81 10.01 -9.83
C TRP A 149 -4.07 9.68 -10.62
N MET A 150 -3.96 9.78 -11.93
CA MET A 150 -5.13 9.72 -12.82
C MET A 150 -5.55 8.29 -13.18
N ARG A 151 -4.64 7.32 -13.02
CA ARG A 151 -4.89 5.94 -13.45
C ARG A 151 -6.19 5.33 -12.93
N PRO A 152 -6.58 5.43 -11.64
CA PRO A 152 -7.82 4.81 -11.18
C PRO A 152 -9.05 5.25 -11.97
N SER A 153 -9.17 6.56 -12.24
CA SER A 153 -10.31 7.11 -12.99
C SER A 153 -10.19 6.97 -14.51
N GLU A 154 -9.00 6.70 -15.06
CA GLU A 154 -8.79 6.51 -16.50
C GLU A 154 -8.86 5.05 -16.94
N LYS A 155 -8.35 4.12 -16.13
CA LYS A 155 -8.15 2.71 -16.49
C LYS A 155 -8.67 1.72 -15.44
N GLY A 156 -9.23 2.21 -14.34
CA GLY A 156 -9.47 1.42 -13.15
C GLY A 156 -8.17 1.07 -12.41
N HIS A 157 -8.30 0.57 -11.20
CA HIS A 157 -7.16 0.13 -10.38
C HIS A 157 -7.49 -1.22 -9.76
N ILE A 158 -6.76 -2.25 -10.14
CA ILE A 158 -6.91 -3.61 -9.62
C ILE A 158 -5.60 -3.97 -8.94
N PRO A 159 -5.48 -3.72 -7.64
CA PRO A 159 -4.22 -3.97 -6.94
C PRO A 159 -4.00 -5.46 -6.68
N LEU A 160 -2.74 -5.85 -6.64
CA LEU A 160 -2.31 -7.13 -6.09
C LEU A 160 -2.01 -6.96 -4.59
N GLN A 161 -1.01 -6.17 -4.24
CA GLN A 161 -0.60 -5.88 -2.86
C GLN A 161 0.33 -4.66 -2.85
N ALA A 162 0.38 -3.94 -1.72
CA ALA A 162 1.26 -2.77 -1.54
C ALA A 162 1.11 -1.70 -2.64
N GLY A 163 -0.09 -1.52 -3.17
CA GLY A 163 -0.36 -0.57 -4.27
C GLY A 163 0.12 -1.02 -5.65
N MET A 164 0.86 -2.14 -5.77
CA MET A 164 1.18 -2.74 -7.06
C MET A 164 -0.09 -3.23 -7.72
N TYR A 165 -0.30 -2.90 -8.99
CA TYR A 165 -1.54 -3.21 -9.69
C TYR A 165 -1.34 -4.13 -10.88
N LEU A 166 -2.35 -4.93 -11.19
CA LEU A 166 -2.35 -5.83 -12.31
C LEU A 166 -2.55 -5.08 -13.63
N THR A 167 -1.71 -5.37 -14.61
CA THR A 167 -1.76 -4.76 -15.95
C THR A 167 -2.54 -5.58 -16.94
N ASP A 168 -2.78 -6.86 -16.64
CA ASP A 168 -3.53 -7.79 -17.49
C ASP A 168 -4.29 -8.81 -16.63
N GLY A 169 -5.28 -9.46 -17.22
CA GLY A 169 -5.97 -10.59 -16.64
C GLY A 169 -5.13 -11.86 -16.67
N TYR A 170 -5.78 -12.98 -16.36
CA TYR A 170 -5.12 -14.27 -16.29
C TYR A 170 -4.38 -14.64 -17.58
N ARG A 171 -3.12 -15.04 -17.42
CA ARG A 171 -2.30 -15.65 -18.47
C ARG A 171 -1.56 -16.85 -17.92
N ILE A 172 -1.37 -17.86 -18.74
CA ILE A 172 -0.49 -18.97 -18.41
C ILE A 172 0.92 -18.61 -18.88
N ASP A 173 1.86 -18.45 -17.95
CA ASP A 173 3.27 -18.40 -18.32
C ASP A 173 3.72 -19.81 -18.73
N PRO A 174 4.10 -20.04 -20.00
CA PRO A 174 4.53 -21.35 -20.47
C PRO A 174 5.80 -21.87 -19.81
N LYS A 175 6.56 -20.99 -19.14
CA LYS A 175 7.80 -21.35 -18.42
C LYS A 175 7.52 -21.85 -17.00
N MET A 176 6.36 -21.61 -16.45
CA MET A 176 6.01 -22.03 -15.10
C MET A 176 5.58 -23.49 -15.07
N GLN A 177 6.14 -24.23 -14.12
CA GLN A 177 5.64 -25.56 -13.79
C GLN A 177 4.34 -25.42 -13.01
N ARG A 178 3.26 -25.97 -13.53
CA ARG A 178 1.90 -25.92 -12.97
C ARG A 178 1.75 -26.57 -11.58
N ASP A 179 2.77 -27.25 -11.11
CA ASP A 179 2.67 -28.17 -9.97
C ASP A 179 2.82 -27.46 -8.61
N TYR A 180 3.03 -26.16 -8.58
CA TYR A 180 3.37 -25.47 -7.35
C TYR A 180 2.26 -25.46 -6.31
N LEU A 181 1.00 -25.65 -6.64
CA LEU A 181 -0.09 -25.75 -5.65
C LEU A 181 -1.36 -26.41 -6.21
N ASN A 182 -1.29 -27.14 -7.34
CA ASN A 182 -2.49 -27.58 -8.09
C ASN A 182 -3.43 -26.44 -8.46
N HIS A 183 -2.97 -25.20 -8.45
CA HIS A 183 -3.73 -24.03 -8.86
C HIS A 183 -3.40 -23.65 -10.31
N PRO A 184 -4.39 -23.13 -11.05
CA PRO A 184 -4.10 -22.47 -12.30
C PRO A 184 -3.12 -21.32 -12.02
N LEU A 185 -2.17 -21.12 -12.96
CA LEU A 185 -1.18 -20.08 -12.83
C LEU A 185 -1.82 -18.70 -12.67
N ASP A 186 -1.29 -17.97 -11.73
CA ASP A 186 -1.66 -16.61 -11.46
C ASP A 186 -0.76 -15.67 -12.25
N ASN A 187 -1.31 -14.66 -12.88
CA ASN A 187 -0.51 -13.68 -13.62
C ASN A 187 0.06 -12.60 -12.70
N GLN A 188 0.60 -12.98 -11.59
CA GLN A 188 1.11 -12.05 -10.59
C GLN A 188 2.46 -11.43 -10.96
N GLY A 189 2.97 -11.73 -12.14
CA GLY A 189 4.16 -11.11 -12.70
C GLY A 189 3.89 -9.90 -13.61
N TRP A 190 2.62 -9.68 -14.01
CA TRP A 190 2.28 -8.55 -14.87
C TRP A 190 1.78 -7.38 -14.05
N LEU A 191 2.70 -6.80 -13.31
CA LEU A 191 2.42 -5.71 -12.40
C LEU A 191 2.83 -4.36 -12.97
N GLY A 192 2.02 -3.35 -12.64
CA GLY A 192 2.37 -1.95 -12.74
C GLY A 192 2.70 -1.40 -11.36
N ARG A 193 3.54 -0.40 -11.34
CA ARG A 193 3.95 0.32 -10.14
C ARG A 193 3.17 1.62 -10.02
N PRO A 194 2.65 1.99 -8.83
CA PRO A 194 1.97 3.26 -8.64
C PRO A 194 2.93 4.44 -8.86
N ALA A 195 2.39 5.59 -9.25
CA ALA A 195 3.17 6.81 -9.33
C ALA A 195 3.70 7.22 -7.94
N ALA A 196 4.79 7.98 -7.91
CA ALA A 196 5.35 8.53 -6.69
C ALA A 196 5.70 10.01 -6.86
N ALA A 197 5.51 10.79 -5.80
CA ALA A 197 5.87 12.20 -5.81
C ALA A 197 7.39 12.41 -6.02
N VAL A 198 8.20 11.54 -5.42
CA VAL A 198 9.64 11.49 -5.67
C VAL A 198 10.03 10.07 -6.04
N ARG A 199 10.67 9.92 -7.20
CA ARG A 199 11.11 8.65 -7.75
C ARG A 199 12.63 8.63 -7.89
N VAL A 200 13.25 7.56 -7.40
CA VAL A 200 14.70 7.35 -7.45
C VAL A 200 14.99 5.99 -8.07
N ALA A 201 15.78 5.95 -9.14
CA ALA A 201 16.20 4.73 -9.82
C ALA A 201 17.65 4.81 -10.28
N ALA A 202 18.37 3.68 -10.25
CA ALA A 202 19.77 3.57 -10.64
C ALA A 202 20.62 4.70 -10.02
N ALA A 203 20.66 4.74 -8.69
CA ALA A 203 21.26 5.85 -7.94
C ALA A 203 22.01 5.34 -6.70
N LYS A 204 22.91 6.17 -6.18
CA LYS A 204 23.69 5.85 -4.96
C LYS A 204 23.72 7.03 -4.01
N GLN A 205 23.50 6.76 -2.74
CA GLN A 205 23.56 7.75 -1.67
C GLN A 205 22.65 8.96 -1.97
N ILE A 206 21.36 8.68 -2.11
CA ILE A 206 20.32 9.69 -2.25
C ILE A 206 19.61 9.79 -0.91
N ASP A 207 19.78 10.91 -0.23
CA ASP A 207 19.33 11.11 1.13
C ASP A 207 18.18 12.10 1.23
N PHE A 208 17.25 11.82 2.14
CA PHE A 208 16.17 12.72 2.52
C PHE A 208 16.24 12.94 4.03
N GLU A 209 16.44 14.18 4.43
CA GLU A 209 16.54 14.52 5.85
C GLU A 209 15.59 15.66 6.20
N ARG A 210 14.76 15.44 7.24
CA ARG A 210 13.77 16.42 7.70
C ARG A 210 12.85 16.94 6.60
N CYS A 211 12.59 16.11 5.56
CA CYS A 211 11.66 16.43 4.49
C CYS A 211 10.22 16.11 4.90
N ARG A 212 9.26 16.72 4.21
CA ARG A 212 7.84 16.46 4.37
C ARG A 212 7.27 15.98 3.04
N PHE A 213 6.45 14.95 3.10
CA PHE A 213 5.69 14.37 1.99
C PHE A 213 4.22 14.45 2.38
N GLU A 214 3.47 15.39 1.81
CA GLU A 214 2.13 15.71 2.26
C GLU A 214 1.18 15.98 1.08
N HIS A 215 -0.11 15.64 1.23
CA HIS A 215 -1.15 15.90 0.24
C HIS A 215 -0.82 15.30 -1.13
N LEU A 216 -0.53 14.01 -1.16
CA LEU A 216 -0.05 13.32 -2.36
C LEU A 216 -1.08 12.33 -2.89
N GLY A 217 -1.32 12.35 -4.19
CA GLY A 217 -2.32 11.53 -4.88
C GLY A 217 -1.95 10.06 -5.05
N SER A 218 -0.72 9.65 -4.73
CA SER A 218 -0.25 8.27 -4.76
C SER A 218 0.93 8.11 -3.80
N THR A 219 1.98 7.36 -4.15
CA THR A 219 3.14 7.11 -3.27
C THR A 219 3.94 8.39 -2.97
N GLY A 220 4.43 8.53 -1.75
CA GLY A 220 5.29 9.65 -1.33
C GLY A 220 6.69 9.58 -1.94
N LEU A 221 7.49 8.61 -1.50
CA LEU A 221 8.86 8.38 -1.96
C LEU A 221 9.01 6.96 -2.47
N ASP A 222 9.72 6.78 -3.58
CA ASP A 222 9.98 5.50 -4.20
C ASP A 222 11.45 5.32 -4.56
N TYR A 223 12.14 4.43 -3.85
CA TYR A 223 13.42 3.86 -4.27
C TYR A 223 13.16 2.63 -5.12
N GLU A 224 12.96 2.81 -6.43
CA GLU A 224 12.36 1.84 -7.32
C GLU A 224 13.24 0.62 -7.58
N GLU A 225 14.41 0.84 -8.17
CA GLU A 225 15.36 -0.23 -8.52
C GLU A 225 16.79 0.31 -8.58
N ALA A 226 17.75 -0.57 -8.37
CA ALA A 226 19.18 -0.26 -8.50
C ALA A 226 19.62 0.96 -7.65
N VAL A 227 19.07 1.12 -6.46
CA VAL A 227 19.44 2.18 -5.52
C VAL A 227 20.30 1.58 -4.40
N GLN A 228 21.49 2.10 -4.21
CA GLN A 228 22.40 1.63 -3.16
C GLN A 228 22.76 2.76 -2.19
N GLY A 229 22.59 2.49 -0.90
CA GLY A 229 22.97 3.40 0.17
C GLY A 229 22.19 4.71 0.13
N GLY A 230 21.07 4.79 0.82
CA GLY A 230 20.29 6.02 0.98
C GLY A 230 19.79 6.13 2.42
N VAL A 231 19.64 7.35 2.89
CA VAL A 231 19.12 7.64 4.23
C VAL A 231 17.84 8.43 4.13
N VAL A 232 16.75 7.92 4.71
CA VAL A 232 15.51 8.67 4.94
C VAL A 232 15.40 8.87 6.44
N ARG A 233 15.63 10.08 6.90
CA ARG A 233 15.73 10.38 8.34
C ARG A 233 14.93 11.60 8.75
N GLY A 234 14.18 11.44 9.83
CA GLY A 234 13.45 12.55 10.43
C GLY A 234 12.41 13.16 9.49
N CYS A 235 11.88 12.40 8.56
CA CYS A 235 10.90 12.86 7.58
C CYS A 235 9.46 12.63 8.08
N LEU A 236 8.57 13.51 7.66
CA LEU A 236 7.13 13.35 7.85
C LEU A 236 6.50 12.87 6.55
N PHE A 237 5.68 11.81 6.65
CA PHE A 237 4.80 11.33 5.60
C PHE A 237 3.37 11.41 6.11
N ARG A 238 2.55 12.26 5.49
CA ARG A 238 1.19 12.54 5.98
C ARG A 238 0.24 12.83 4.83
N ASP A 239 -1.01 12.39 4.97
CA ASP A 239 -2.07 12.62 3.99
C ASP A 239 -1.65 12.21 2.58
N ILE A 240 -1.40 10.93 2.44
CA ILE A 240 -0.94 10.30 1.19
C ILE A 240 -1.95 9.27 0.74
N ALA A 241 -2.41 9.38 -0.51
CA ALA A 241 -3.44 8.50 -1.06
C ALA A 241 -2.98 7.05 -1.24
N GLY A 242 -1.68 6.83 -1.51
CA GLY A 242 -1.02 5.54 -1.68
C GLY A 242 -0.03 5.22 -0.57
N ASN A 243 1.11 4.58 -0.92
CA ASN A 243 2.14 4.24 0.07
C ASN A 243 2.93 5.46 0.56
N GLY A 244 3.39 5.43 1.80
CA GLY A 244 4.33 6.43 2.28
C GLY A 244 5.68 6.30 1.58
N LEU A 245 6.30 5.13 1.69
CA LEU A 245 7.61 4.81 1.11
C LEU A 245 7.62 3.41 0.49
N LEU A 246 8.06 3.33 -0.77
CA LEU A 246 8.38 2.09 -1.46
C LEU A 246 9.90 1.92 -1.58
N VAL A 247 10.40 0.71 -1.41
CA VAL A 247 11.81 0.36 -1.59
C VAL A 247 11.96 -0.95 -2.36
N GLY A 248 12.73 -0.94 -3.42
CA GLY A 248 13.10 -2.12 -4.18
C GLY A 248 12.08 -2.55 -5.22
N SER A 249 12.43 -3.57 -5.98
CA SER A 249 11.58 -4.16 -7.00
C SER A 249 10.43 -4.97 -6.39
N PHE A 250 9.28 -4.95 -7.05
CA PHE A 250 8.08 -5.72 -6.71
C PHE A 250 7.62 -6.56 -7.91
N SER A 251 8.41 -7.40 -8.43
CA SER A 251 8.22 -8.13 -9.68
C SER A 251 8.53 -7.27 -10.91
N PRO A 252 9.76 -7.29 -11.40
CA PRO A 252 10.12 -6.70 -12.67
C PRO A 252 9.27 -7.33 -13.79
N ALA A 253 9.19 -6.62 -14.91
CA ALA A 253 8.30 -6.96 -16.01
C ALA A 253 8.28 -8.46 -16.36
N ALA A 254 7.11 -9.07 -16.32
CA ALA A 254 6.87 -10.49 -16.61
C ALA A 254 7.57 -11.50 -15.67
N HIS A 255 8.03 -11.06 -14.50
CA HIS A 255 8.52 -11.97 -13.47
C HIS A 255 7.37 -12.47 -12.59
N GLU A 256 7.12 -13.77 -12.60
CA GLU A 256 6.07 -14.37 -11.78
C GLU A 256 6.49 -14.43 -10.29
N THR A 257 5.62 -13.96 -9.40
CA THR A 257 5.94 -13.77 -7.99
C THR A 257 6.18 -15.06 -7.20
N HIS A 258 5.79 -16.22 -7.70
CA HIS A 258 6.10 -17.52 -7.10
C HIS A 258 7.49 -18.05 -7.50
N LEU A 259 8.20 -17.35 -8.38
CA LEU A 259 9.59 -17.68 -8.74
C LEU A 259 10.57 -16.85 -7.91
N PRO A 260 11.74 -17.41 -7.57
CA PRO A 260 12.76 -16.67 -6.87
C PRO A 260 13.35 -15.57 -7.77
N TYR A 261 13.34 -14.32 -7.29
CA TYR A 261 13.98 -13.19 -7.97
C TYR A 261 15.44 -13.06 -7.50
N ASP A 262 16.36 -13.36 -8.39
CA ASP A 262 17.80 -13.32 -8.10
C ASP A 262 18.55 -12.82 -9.34
N PRO A 263 18.56 -11.49 -9.61
CA PRO A 263 19.15 -10.95 -10.82
C PRO A 263 20.64 -11.21 -10.91
N ALA A 264 21.12 -11.51 -12.12
CA ALA A 264 22.53 -11.78 -12.39
C ALA A 264 23.41 -10.57 -12.08
N ASP A 265 22.94 -9.37 -12.40
CA ASP A 265 23.58 -8.11 -12.00
C ASP A 265 23.02 -7.65 -10.66
N ARG A 266 23.78 -7.87 -9.60
CA ARG A 266 23.39 -7.50 -8.24
C ARG A 266 23.18 -6.00 -8.04
N ARG A 267 23.63 -5.17 -8.95
CA ARG A 267 23.39 -3.72 -8.90
C ARG A 267 21.93 -3.35 -9.15
N GLU A 268 21.13 -4.27 -9.72
CA GLU A 268 19.68 -4.08 -9.89
C GLU A 268 18.91 -4.08 -8.57
N VAL A 269 19.45 -4.72 -7.53
CA VAL A 269 18.80 -4.82 -6.22
C VAL A 269 19.02 -3.55 -5.40
N CYS A 270 17.96 -3.02 -4.82
CA CYS A 270 18.07 -1.95 -3.82
C CYS A 270 18.70 -2.50 -2.53
N THR A 271 19.78 -1.85 -2.08
CA THR A 271 20.51 -2.31 -0.89
C THR A 271 21.02 -1.16 -0.02
N GLN A 272 21.21 -1.43 1.26
CA GLN A 272 21.83 -0.49 2.21
C GLN A 272 21.05 0.81 2.40
N GLN A 273 19.72 0.79 2.32
CA GLN A 273 18.90 1.91 2.73
C GLN A 273 18.71 1.91 4.24
N HIS A 274 18.73 3.12 4.81
CA HIS A 274 18.43 3.36 6.22
C HIS A 274 17.22 4.28 6.34
N ILE A 275 16.12 3.76 6.88
CA ILE A 275 14.86 4.48 7.08
C ILE A 275 14.65 4.60 8.58
N ASN A 276 14.88 5.78 9.14
CA ASN A 276 14.86 5.93 10.58
C ASN A 276 14.30 7.28 11.06
N ASN A 277 13.68 7.22 12.22
CA ASN A 277 13.12 8.39 12.88
C ASN A 277 12.13 9.17 12.00
N CYS A 278 11.38 8.48 11.16
CA CYS A 278 10.34 9.08 10.34
C CYS A 278 8.96 8.85 10.98
N TYR A 279 8.06 9.80 10.77
CA TYR A 279 6.67 9.67 11.18
C TYR A 279 5.78 9.50 9.96
N PHE A 280 5.00 8.40 9.97
CA PHE A 280 4.04 8.06 8.93
C PHE A 280 2.64 8.08 9.54
N THR A 281 1.77 8.90 9.01
CA THR A 281 0.38 8.97 9.48
C THR A 281 -0.56 9.35 8.33
N GLU A 282 -1.82 8.91 8.39
CA GLU A 282 -2.80 9.18 7.34
C GLU A 282 -2.27 8.74 5.95
N ILE A 283 -1.72 7.52 5.87
CA ILE A 283 -1.20 6.91 4.65
C ILE A 283 -2.27 5.98 4.06
N GLY A 284 -2.35 5.86 2.73
CA GLY A 284 -3.30 4.98 2.05
C GLY A 284 -4.74 5.50 2.10
N ASN A 285 -4.94 6.80 2.11
CA ASN A 285 -6.25 7.43 2.27
C ASN A 285 -7.24 7.11 1.15
N GLU A 286 -6.74 6.77 -0.06
CA GLU A 286 -7.56 6.40 -1.22
C GLU A 286 -7.35 4.92 -1.61
N ASP A 287 -6.11 4.45 -1.63
CA ASP A 287 -5.77 3.04 -1.87
C ASP A 287 -5.51 2.34 -0.53
N TRP A 288 -6.56 1.76 0.04
CA TRP A 288 -6.53 1.19 1.39
C TRP A 288 -5.64 -0.05 1.53
N GLY A 289 -5.16 -0.63 0.43
CA GLY A 289 -4.17 -1.71 0.44
C GLY A 289 -2.72 -1.24 0.52
N CYS A 290 -2.49 0.07 0.63
CA CYS A 290 -1.17 0.66 0.75
C CYS A 290 -0.67 0.69 2.20
N LEU A 291 0.64 0.89 2.35
CA LEU A 291 1.38 0.79 3.61
C LEU A 291 2.19 2.05 3.90
N ALA A 292 2.54 2.24 5.16
CA ALA A 292 3.51 3.28 5.50
C ALA A 292 4.87 3.01 4.84
N ILE A 293 5.38 1.78 4.98
CA ILE A 293 6.64 1.35 4.37
C ILE A 293 6.44 -0.02 3.74
N ALA A 294 6.74 -0.15 2.45
CA ALA A 294 6.80 -1.43 1.76
C ALA A 294 8.19 -1.61 1.11
N ALA A 295 8.90 -2.63 1.55
CA ALA A 295 10.19 -3.02 1.03
C ALA A 295 10.05 -4.36 0.29
N GLY A 296 10.21 -4.37 -1.02
CA GLY A 296 10.05 -5.53 -1.87
C GLY A 296 11.29 -6.44 -1.89
N TYR A 297 11.82 -6.71 -3.07
CA TYR A 297 13.08 -7.44 -3.22
C TYR A 297 14.27 -6.55 -2.87
N VAL A 298 14.69 -6.60 -1.60
CA VAL A 298 15.73 -5.73 -1.05
C VAL A 298 16.76 -6.51 -0.24
N GLY A 299 17.96 -5.96 -0.07
CA GLY A 299 18.99 -6.51 0.79
C GLY A 299 19.65 -5.45 1.68
N ASP A 300 20.05 -5.84 2.88
CA ASP A 300 20.77 -4.95 3.81
C ASP A 300 20.01 -3.65 4.14
N VAL A 301 18.68 -3.70 4.20
CA VAL A 301 17.82 -2.55 4.53
C VAL A 301 17.53 -2.51 6.02
N ASN A 302 17.65 -1.31 6.62
CA ASN A 302 17.30 -1.06 8.01
C ASN A 302 16.11 -0.11 8.10
N ILE A 303 15.05 -0.54 8.78
CA ILE A 303 13.83 0.22 9.08
C ILE A 303 13.76 0.32 10.61
N GLU A 304 14.16 1.45 11.17
CA GLU A 304 14.41 1.56 12.60
C GLU A 304 13.84 2.84 13.22
N HIS A 305 13.33 2.76 14.43
CA HIS A 305 12.86 3.93 15.19
C HIS A 305 11.83 4.80 14.45
N ASN A 306 11.02 4.23 13.57
CA ASN A 306 9.93 4.96 12.95
C ASN A 306 8.66 4.87 13.79
N GLU A 307 7.81 5.89 13.71
CA GLU A 307 6.47 5.87 14.29
C GLU A 307 5.45 5.83 13.14
N ILE A 308 4.50 4.88 13.23
CA ILE A 308 3.49 4.64 12.20
C ILE A 308 2.12 4.59 12.86
N SER A 309 1.21 5.44 12.37
CA SER A 309 -0.16 5.49 12.89
C SER A 309 -1.18 5.85 11.80
N GLU A 310 -2.46 5.62 12.10
CA GLU A 310 -3.60 5.98 11.22
C GLU A 310 -3.48 5.42 9.80
N VAL A 311 -3.05 4.16 9.67
CA VAL A 311 -2.94 3.48 8.37
C VAL A 311 -4.08 2.51 8.13
N PRO A 312 -4.58 2.37 6.88
CA PRO A 312 -5.74 1.56 6.56
C PRO A 312 -5.48 0.06 6.61
N TYR A 313 -4.24 -0.34 6.38
CA TYR A 313 -3.76 -1.71 6.27
C TYR A 313 -2.60 -1.96 7.25
N SER A 314 -1.59 -2.72 6.83
CA SER A 314 -0.39 -3.00 7.63
C SER A 314 0.53 -1.77 7.74
N GLY A 315 1.32 -1.71 8.80
CA GLY A 315 2.29 -0.63 8.98
C GLY A 315 3.52 -0.81 8.08
N ILE A 316 4.19 -1.95 8.21
CA ILE A 316 5.40 -2.30 7.46
C ILE A 316 5.20 -3.64 6.77
N SER A 317 5.54 -3.71 5.47
CA SER A 317 5.70 -4.96 4.73
C SER A 317 7.17 -5.12 4.33
N LEU A 318 7.78 -6.26 4.68
CA LEU A 318 9.15 -6.59 4.34
C LEU A 318 9.21 -7.86 3.52
N GLY A 319 9.71 -7.75 2.29
CA GLY A 319 9.82 -8.84 1.34
C GLY A 319 8.72 -8.86 0.29
N TRP A 320 8.96 -9.62 -0.74
CA TRP A 320 8.08 -9.87 -1.85
C TRP A 320 8.28 -11.27 -2.41
N GLY A 321 7.27 -11.79 -3.11
CA GLY A 321 7.31 -13.13 -3.70
C GLY A 321 6.84 -14.22 -2.74
N TRP A 322 6.03 -15.12 -3.29
CA TRP A 322 5.38 -16.22 -2.55
C TRP A 322 6.14 -17.53 -2.71
N THR A 323 7.46 -17.49 -2.41
CA THR A 323 8.33 -18.68 -2.55
C THR A 323 9.31 -18.82 -1.38
N GLN A 324 9.53 -20.06 -0.97
CA GLN A 324 10.52 -20.43 0.06
C GLN A 324 11.96 -20.47 -0.47
N THR A 325 12.11 -20.38 -1.80
CA THR A 325 13.44 -20.45 -2.43
C THR A 325 14.24 -19.19 -2.12
N VAL A 326 15.50 -19.37 -1.73
CA VAL A 326 16.41 -18.24 -1.50
C VAL A 326 16.55 -17.39 -2.76
N ASN A 327 16.52 -16.08 -2.59
CA ASN A 327 16.55 -15.08 -3.63
C ASN A 327 17.51 -13.93 -3.25
N CYS A 328 17.37 -12.75 -3.85
CA CYS A 328 18.25 -11.61 -3.53
C CYS A 328 18.02 -11.00 -2.14
N MET A 329 16.87 -11.28 -1.48
CA MET A 329 16.53 -10.70 -0.18
C MET A 329 17.37 -11.31 0.95
N ARG A 330 17.95 -10.46 1.77
CA ARG A 330 18.77 -10.91 2.93
C ARG A 330 19.13 -9.75 3.85
N ASN A 331 19.47 -10.11 5.08
CA ASN A 331 20.07 -9.21 6.07
C ASN A 331 19.29 -7.90 6.27
N ASN A 332 17.96 -7.98 6.16
CA ASN A 332 17.06 -6.84 6.38
C ASN A 332 16.70 -6.75 7.86
N ARG A 333 16.46 -5.55 8.35
CA ARG A 333 16.10 -5.30 9.74
C ARG A 333 14.88 -4.39 9.87
N VAL A 334 13.91 -4.83 10.64
CA VAL A 334 12.80 -4.02 11.15
C VAL A 334 12.95 -3.98 12.65
N HIS A 335 13.46 -2.87 13.18
CA HIS A 335 13.91 -2.79 14.56
C HIS A 335 13.41 -1.54 15.28
N ALA A 336 12.94 -1.70 16.51
CA ALA A 336 12.56 -0.60 17.40
C ALA A 336 11.55 0.40 16.80
N ASN A 337 10.64 -0.04 15.90
CA ASN A 337 9.57 0.81 15.38
C ASN A 337 8.35 0.76 16.31
N LEU A 338 7.63 1.88 16.39
CA LEU A 338 6.34 1.97 17.07
C LEU A 338 5.24 1.99 16.02
N ILE A 339 4.33 1.00 16.06
CA ILE A 339 3.22 0.86 15.13
C ILE A 339 1.92 0.77 15.92
N HIS A 340 1.01 1.72 15.69
CA HIS A 340 -0.27 1.77 16.39
C HIS A 340 -1.37 2.37 15.52
N HIS A 341 -2.63 2.13 15.86
CA HIS A 341 -3.78 2.62 15.10
C HIS A 341 -3.68 2.25 13.61
N TYR A 342 -3.47 0.97 13.33
CA TYR A 342 -3.40 0.38 12.00
C TYR A 342 -4.62 -0.51 11.72
N ALA A 343 -4.75 -1.04 10.49
CA ALA A 343 -5.91 -1.81 10.04
C ALA A 343 -7.23 -1.02 10.11
N LYS A 344 -7.21 0.25 9.74
CA LYS A 344 -8.37 1.15 9.83
C LYS A 344 -9.51 0.71 8.91
N HIS A 345 -9.18 0.10 7.79
CA HIS A 345 -10.13 -0.29 6.74
C HIS A 345 -10.01 -1.73 6.27
N MET A 346 -8.86 -2.37 6.41
CA MET A 346 -8.58 -3.68 5.84
C MET A 346 -8.53 -4.78 6.91
N TYR A 347 -8.57 -6.01 6.46
CA TYR A 347 -8.32 -7.22 7.24
C TYR A 347 -7.24 -8.05 6.52
N ASP A 348 -6.87 -9.23 7.01
CA ASP A 348 -5.68 -9.97 6.57
C ASP A 348 -4.40 -9.11 6.74
N VAL A 349 -4.20 -8.63 7.95
CA VAL A 349 -3.38 -7.48 8.26
C VAL A 349 -2.54 -7.71 9.51
N ALA A 350 -1.35 -7.09 9.55
CA ALA A 350 -0.53 -7.02 10.76
C ALA A 350 0.18 -5.66 10.90
N GLY A 351 0.67 -5.34 12.08
CA GLY A 351 1.56 -4.20 12.25
C GLY A 351 2.83 -4.36 11.41
N ILE A 352 3.43 -5.57 11.46
CA ILE A 352 4.57 -5.96 10.62
C ILE A 352 4.24 -7.27 9.91
N TYR A 353 4.41 -7.26 8.59
CA TYR A 353 4.12 -8.35 7.67
C TYR A 353 5.37 -8.71 6.86
N THR A 354 5.61 -10.00 6.60
CA THR A 354 6.76 -10.44 5.80
C THR A 354 6.36 -11.44 4.72
N LEU A 355 7.12 -11.45 3.63
CA LEU A 355 6.99 -12.40 2.51
C LEU A 355 8.36 -12.93 2.05
N GLY A 356 8.33 -14.16 1.52
CA GLY A 356 9.45 -14.76 0.82
C GLY A 356 10.64 -15.09 1.69
N SER A 357 11.65 -15.70 1.08
CA SER A 357 12.86 -16.17 1.75
C SER A 357 13.86 -15.05 2.00
N GLN A 358 14.25 -14.81 3.26
CA GLN A 358 15.06 -13.66 3.67
C GLN A 358 16.15 -14.07 4.70
N PRO A 359 17.18 -14.80 4.29
CA PRO A 359 18.24 -15.22 5.21
C PRO A 359 18.86 -14.06 5.99
N LYS A 360 19.03 -14.24 7.30
CA LYS A 360 19.62 -13.26 8.23
C LYS A 360 18.81 -11.97 8.36
N SER A 361 17.51 -12.02 8.10
CA SER A 361 16.61 -10.88 8.36
C SER A 361 15.99 -10.96 9.75
N TYR A 362 15.72 -9.81 10.34
CA TYR A 362 15.30 -9.68 11.73
C TYR A 362 14.14 -8.72 11.87
N VAL A 363 13.15 -9.11 12.66
CA VAL A 363 12.04 -8.27 13.15
C VAL A 363 12.14 -8.27 14.68
N THR A 364 12.71 -7.20 15.25
CA THR A 364 13.12 -7.21 16.66
C THR A 364 12.82 -5.89 17.38
N GLU A 365 12.48 -5.99 18.65
CA GLU A 365 12.31 -4.86 19.58
C GLU A 365 11.28 -3.80 19.12
N ASN A 366 10.35 -4.20 18.23
CA ASN A 366 9.27 -3.31 17.82
C ASN A 366 8.15 -3.29 18.87
N CYS A 367 7.40 -2.18 18.91
CA CYS A 367 6.20 -2.02 19.72
C CYS A 367 4.98 -1.93 18.80
N VAL A 368 4.01 -2.86 18.95
CA VAL A 368 2.82 -2.94 18.11
C VAL A 368 1.56 -3.03 18.96
N HIS A 369 0.63 -2.06 18.82
CA HIS A 369 -0.60 -2.01 19.60
C HIS A 369 -1.75 -1.23 18.94
N SER A 370 -2.89 -1.13 19.62
CA SER A 370 -4.02 -0.28 19.23
C SER A 370 -4.50 -0.51 17.80
N ILE A 371 -4.84 -1.76 17.48
CA ILE A 371 -5.37 -2.10 16.16
C ILE A 371 -6.84 -1.66 16.02
N TYR A 372 -7.21 -1.09 14.90
CA TYR A 372 -8.60 -0.97 14.46
C TYR A 372 -9.16 -2.32 14.05
N LYS A 373 -10.47 -2.49 14.14
CA LYS A 373 -11.18 -3.73 13.80
C LYS A 373 -12.47 -3.36 13.08
N PRO A 374 -12.41 -2.96 11.81
CA PRO A 374 -13.59 -2.49 11.10
C PRO A 374 -14.62 -3.62 10.97
N GLY A 375 -15.84 -3.39 11.48
CA GLY A 375 -16.88 -4.42 11.51
C GLY A 375 -17.57 -4.70 10.17
N TYR A 376 -17.29 -3.89 9.14
CA TYR A 376 -17.90 -4.05 7.83
C TYR A 376 -17.08 -4.95 6.87
N VAL A 377 -15.87 -5.32 7.25
CA VAL A 377 -15.02 -6.20 6.43
C VAL A 377 -15.56 -7.63 6.46
N HIS A 378 -15.19 -8.42 5.45
CA HIS A 378 -15.63 -9.82 5.34
C HIS A 378 -15.26 -10.65 6.57
N ASP A 379 -14.02 -10.56 7.05
CA ASP A 379 -13.57 -11.24 8.27
C ASP A 379 -12.93 -10.25 9.25
N PRO A 380 -13.72 -9.66 10.18
CA PRO A 380 -13.21 -8.69 11.13
C PRO A 380 -12.29 -9.30 12.20
N ASN A 381 -12.11 -10.61 12.23
CA ASN A 381 -11.23 -11.31 13.18
C ASN A 381 -9.87 -11.69 12.55
N HIS A 382 -9.68 -11.52 11.25
CA HIS A 382 -8.46 -11.88 10.56
C HIS A 382 -7.46 -10.71 10.56
N TRP A 383 -6.87 -10.45 11.73
CA TRP A 383 -5.88 -9.42 12.00
C TRP A 383 -4.85 -9.91 13.02
N PHE A 384 -3.64 -9.40 12.95
CA PHE A 384 -2.50 -9.86 13.76
C PHE A 384 -1.61 -8.70 14.18
N TYR A 385 -0.77 -8.91 15.19
CA TYR A 385 0.30 -7.97 15.53
C TYR A 385 1.51 -8.18 14.64
N LEU A 386 1.90 -9.44 14.44
CA LEU A 386 3.03 -9.87 13.60
C LEU A 386 2.56 -11.00 12.69
N TYR A 387 2.99 -10.98 11.43
CA TYR A 387 2.56 -11.95 10.44
C TYR A 387 3.72 -12.30 9.49
N THR A 388 4.17 -13.56 9.51
CA THR A 388 5.02 -14.10 8.47
C THR A 388 4.17 -14.94 7.53
N ASP A 389 4.05 -14.47 6.29
CA ASP A 389 3.19 -15.06 5.29
C ASP A 389 3.98 -15.91 4.29
N GLU A 390 3.34 -16.31 3.21
CA GLU A 390 3.79 -17.32 2.25
C GLU A 390 5.26 -17.16 1.84
N GLY A 391 5.97 -18.25 1.92
CA GLY A 391 7.39 -18.30 1.58
C GLY A 391 8.34 -17.68 2.60
N SER A 392 7.85 -16.94 3.62
CA SER A 392 8.70 -16.39 4.68
C SER A 392 9.62 -17.46 5.27
N SER A 393 10.93 -17.29 5.11
CA SER A 393 11.93 -18.27 5.52
C SER A 393 13.19 -17.59 6.06
N PHE A 394 13.84 -18.23 7.04
CA PHE A 394 15.11 -17.79 7.63
C PHE A 394 15.04 -16.38 8.26
N ILE A 395 13.87 -15.99 8.78
CA ILE A 395 13.62 -14.71 9.46
C ILE A 395 13.61 -14.97 10.98
N THR A 396 14.23 -14.09 11.74
CA THR A 396 14.13 -14.09 13.20
C THR A 396 13.15 -13.01 13.66
N VAL A 397 12.09 -13.43 14.34
CA VAL A 397 11.05 -12.58 14.94
C VAL A 397 11.14 -12.72 16.45
N ARG A 398 11.73 -11.75 17.13
CA ARG A 398 11.94 -11.85 18.59
C ARG A 398 11.94 -10.51 19.31
N ASP A 399 11.69 -10.60 20.61
CA ASP A 399 11.75 -9.47 21.52
C ASP A 399 10.84 -8.31 21.10
N ASN A 400 9.71 -8.57 20.40
CA ASN A 400 8.76 -7.55 20.04
C ASN A 400 7.71 -7.41 21.13
N TRP A 401 7.51 -6.19 21.63
CA TRP A 401 6.41 -5.91 22.53
C TRP A 401 5.12 -5.75 21.72
N THR A 402 4.11 -6.57 22.02
CA THR A 402 2.80 -6.49 21.39
C THR A 402 1.72 -6.48 22.48
N GLU A 403 0.61 -5.78 22.24
CA GLU A 403 -0.49 -5.64 23.20
C GLU A 403 -1.15 -6.98 23.55
N GLY A 404 -1.05 -7.98 22.68
CA GLY A 404 -1.54 -9.35 22.85
C GLY A 404 -0.71 -10.34 22.05
N GLU A 405 -1.04 -11.64 22.17
CA GLU A 405 -0.31 -12.74 21.53
C GLU A 405 -1.10 -13.28 20.32
N LYS A 406 -1.47 -12.41 19.38
CA LYS A 406 -2.15 -12.82 18.14
C LYS A 406 -1.23 -12.62 16.94
N TYR A 407 -0.65 -13.74 16.48
CA TYR A 407 0.30 -13.80 15.38
C TYR A 407 -0.16 -14.78 14.32
N LEU A 408 0.32 -14.64 13.08
CA LEU A 408 0.10 -15.62 12.04
C LEU A 408 1.43 -16.05 11.40
N GLN A 409 1.56 -17.35 11.20
CA GLN A 409 2.62 -17.99 10.42
C GLN A 409 1.93 -18.81 9.34
N ASN A 410 1.71 -18.20 8.17
CA ASN A 410 0.96 -18.81 7.09
C ASN A 410 1.88 -19.32 5.99
N ALA A 411 1.79 -20.59 5.62
CA ALA A 411 2.55 -21.21 4.53
C ALA A 411 4.05 -20.82 4.53
N ASN A 412 4.64 -20.75 5.71
CA ASN A 412 6.04 -20.39 5.88
C ASN A 412 6.98 -21.47 5.36
N GLY A 413 8.16 -21.08 4.94
CA GLY A 413 9.27 -21.97 4.68
C GLY A 413 10.13 -22.24 5.93
N PRO A 414 11.29 -22.90 5.74
CA PRO A 414 12.14 -23.32 6.83
C PRO A 414 12.90 -22.18 7.50
N GLY A 415 13.41 -22.45 8.70
CA GLY A 415 14.43 -21.67 9.37
C GLY A 415 13.96 -20.35 10.01
N ASN A 416 12.67 -20.13 10.15
CA ASN A 416 12.13 -19.01 10.93
C ASN A 416 12.33 -19.29 12.43
N VAL A 417 12.70 -18.26 13.16
CA VAL A 417 12.84 -18.28 14.62
C VAL A 417 11.87 -17.31 15.24
N TRP A 418 11.01 -17.79 16.14
CA TRP A 418 10.04 -17.00 16.88
C TRP A 418 10.30 -17.14 18.38
N GLU A 419 10.72 -16.06 19.02
CA GLU A 419 11.12 -16.07 20.43
C GLU A 419 10.66 -14.78 21.13
N ASN A 420 10.19 -14.91 22.37
CA ASN A 420 9.98 -13.79 23.27
C ASN A 420 9.21 -12.60 22.64
N ASN A 421 8.02 -12.86 22.05
CA ASN A 421 7.14 -11.82 21.55
C ASN A 421 5.91 -11.73 22.43
N GLY A 422 5.36 -10.54 22.69
CA GLY A 422 4.11 -10.38 23.42
C GLY A 422 4.15 -9.34 24.53
N PRO A 423 3.08 -9.27 25.33
CA PRO A 423 2.94 -8.24 26.38
C PRO A 423 3.88 -8.44 27.59
N LYS A 424 4.52 -9.61 27.67
CA LYS A 424 5.46 -9.94 28.76
C LYS A 424 6.92 -9.62 28.42
N VAL A 425 7.18 -9.16 27.20
CA VAL A 425 8.50 -8.68 26.80
C VAL A 425 8.87 -7.47 27.63
N ASP A 426 10.17 -7.26 27.84
CA ASP A 426 10.67 -6.15 28.66
C ASP A 426 10.06 -4.81 28.25
N SER A 427 9.47 -4.11 29.21
CA SER A 427 8.81 -2.83 28.98
C SER A 427 9.73 -1.74 28.43
N VAL A 428 11.03 -1.84 28.66
CA VAL A 428 12.05 -0.95 28.10
C VAL A 428 11.98 -0.92 26.57
N ILE A 429 11.64 -2.04 25.93
CA ILE A 429 11.44 -2.10 24.48
C ILE A 429 10.30 -1.19 24.04
N ARG A 430 9.18 -1.22 24.76
CA ARG A 430 8.03 -0.35 24.51
C ARG A 430 8.40 1.14 24.64
N GLU A 431 9.25 1.49 25.59
CA GLU A 431 9.67 2.87 25.83
C GLU A 431 10.65 3.39 24.78
N ARG A 432 11.45 2.50 24.21
CA ARG A 432 12.49 2.83 23.21
C ARG A 432 12.01 2.79 21.76
N ALA A 433 10.93 2.06 21.50
CA ALA A 433 10.37 1.96 20.15
C ALA A 433 9.80 3.30 19.67
N GLY A 434 9.89 3.53 18.37
CA GLY A 434 9.45 4.78 17.74
C GLY A 434 10.52 5.87 17.72
N LEU A 435 10.07 7.10 17.54
CA LEU A 435 10.96 8.25 17.36
C LEU A 435 11.87 8.48 18.55
N GLU A 436 13.16 8.60 18.29
CA GLU A 436 14.12 9.05 19.29
C GLU A 436 13.87 10.51 19.70
N ALA A 437 14.36 10.91 20.87
CA ALA A 437 14.07 12.21 21.48
C ALA A 437 14.30 13.42 20.55
N GLY A 438 15.33 13.36 19.69
CA GLY A 438 15.66 14.42 18.74
C GLY A 438 14.69 14.57 17.57
N TYR A 439 13.69 13.68 17.43
CA TYR A 439 12.74 13.67 16.30
C TYR A 439 11.27 13.72 16.74
N LYS A 440 10.99 13.79 18.04
CA LYS A 440 9.60 13.85 18.55
C LYS A 440 8.86 15.13 18.18
N ASP A 441 9.54 16.13 17.67
CA ASP A 441 8.95 17.32 17.07
C ASP A 441 8.06 17.00 15.86
N LEU A 442 8.30 15.88 15.18
CA LEU A 442 7.47 15.40 14.08
C LEU A 442 6.02 15.05 14.49
N LEU A 443 5.79 14.78 15.77
CA LEU A 443 4.44 14.49 16.30
C LEU A 443 3.59 15.76 16.48
N ASN A 444 4.23 16.94 16.51
CA ASN A 444 3.55 18.22 16.65
C ASN A 444 3.09 18.73 15.28
N ILE A 445 2.19 17.99 14.62
CA ILE A 445 1.65 18.34 13.31
C ILE A 445 0.59 19.44 13.52
N GLN A 446 0.85 20.62 12.98
CA GLN A 446 -0.15 21.70 12.87
C GLN A 446 -0.82 21.65 11.50
#